data_3b3c7daa535ecb3bf9cb91c026dc46ab
#
_entry.id   3b3c7daa535ecb3bf9cb91c026dc46ab
#
_cell.length_a   1.000
_cell.length_b   1.000
_cell.length_c   1.000
_cell.angle_alpha   90.00
_cell.angle_beta   90.00
_cell.angle_gamma   90.00
#
_symmetry.space_group_name_H-M   'P 1'
#
loop_
_entity.id
_entity.type
_entity.pdbx_description
1 polymer ?
#
loop_
_entity_poly.entity_id
_entity_poly.type
_entity_poly.pdbx_seq_one_letter_code
_entity_poly.pdbx_strand_id
1 'polypeptide(L)'
;MSSLQRPLWALACVAGGLLAPAVWAEEAAAPSAAPPSTLELAKKAQNPVANLISVPLQSNFNGGYGAKNAPKPSSTQYVLNVQPVIPLTLGDTGYNLITRPILPIIRQPDLVEGGDTWGTGDLQVQSYLSPSGGDGLIWGLGGVVQAPTASEGKTLGTQKWSAGPAAVMLAMPGKWVFGGLATQLWSFAGKSDREDVSLTTFQPFVNYNFEEGWYASASPVVTANWEAEGNDNRFTVPIGGGGGRLIRIGKLPVNLQAQAFYNVVKPDEEPAADWTLRLQVQFLFPK
;
A
#
# COMPACT_ATOMS: atom_id res chain seq x y z
N MET A 1 -6.24 63.50 48.94
CA MET A 1 -7.17 64.61 48.96
C MET A 1 -8.24 64.32 47.93
N SER A 2 -9.37 64.09 48.47
CA SER A 2 -10.75 64.51 48.21
C SER A 2 -11.27 64.18 46.83
N SER A 3 -12.27 63.46 46.65
CA SER A 3 -13.61 63.25 47.24
C SER A 3 -14.68 63.47 46.15
N LEU A 4 -15.59 62.45 46.05
CA LEU A 4 -17.06 62.67 45.95
C LEU A 4 -17.62 63.21 44.64
N GLN A 5 -18.71 62.86 43.99
CA GLN A 5 -19.98 62.23 44.48
C GLN A 5 -20.85 61.90 43.25
N ARG A 6 -21.72 60.88 43.41
CA ARG A 6 -22.91 60.64 42.54
C ARG A 6 -23.97 61.74 42.76
N PRO A 7 -25.01 61.90 41.91
CA PRO A 7 -26.17 60.97 42.02
C PRO A 7 -26.98 60.72 40.73
N LEU A 8 -27.73 59.65 40.78
CA LEU A 8 -29.05 59.23 40.23
C LEU A 8 -29.96 60.33 39.69
N TRP A 9 -30.70 60.02 38.58
CA TRP A 9 -32.16 59.99 38.49
C TRP A 9 -32.65 59.22 37.27
N ALA A 10 -33.67 58.41 37.49
CA ALA A 10 -34.42 57.60 36.54
C ALA A 10 -35.39 58.44 35.69
N LEU A 11 -35.70 57.98 34.49
CA LEU A 11 -37.03 58.10 33.90
C LEU A 11 -37.29 56.98 32.88
N ALA A 12 -38.35 56.25 33.14
CA ALA A 12 -38.88 55.19 32.29
C ALA A 12 -39.58 55.81 31.08
N CYS A 13 -39.40 55.22 29.90
CA CYS A 13 -40.38 55.32 28.80
C CYS A 13 -40.61 53.89 28.23
N VAL A 14 -41.83 53.42 28.47
CA VAL A 14 -42.41 52.23 27.86
C VAL A 14 -42.74 52.59 26.42
N ALA A 15 -42.18 51.83 25.45
CA ALA A 15 -42.70 51.78 24.09
C ALA A 15 -42.63 50.34 23.62
N GLY A 16 -43.79 49.73 23.42
CA GLY A 16 -43.97 48.40 22.91
C GLY A 16 -43.40 48.27 21.49
N GLY A 17 -42.58 47.32 21.29
CA GLY A 17 -41.99 46.94 20.01
C GLY A 17 -42.26 45.45 19.74
N LEU A 18 -43.01 45.21 18.72
CA LEU A 18 -43.42 43.91 18.14
C LEU A 18 -42.28 42.89 18.15
N LEU A 19 -42.51 41.77 18.83
CA LEU A 19 -41.74 40.57 18.70
C LEU A 19 -41.99 39.96 17.30
N ALA A 20 -41.07 40.20 16.38
CA ALA A 20 -40.98 39.40 15.16
C ALA A 20 -40.43 37.99 15.54
N PRO A 21 -41.04 36.89 15.12
CA PRO A 21 -40.49 35.59 15.33
C PRO A 21 -39.19 35.46 14.53
N ALA A 22 -38.06 35.16 15.18
CA ALA A 22 -36.84 34.78 14.54
C ALA A 22 -37.12 33.48 13.76
N VAL A 23 -37.29 33.58 12.47
CA VAL A 23 -37.23 32.42 11.55
C VAL A 23 -35.82 31.91 11.62
N TRP A 24 -35.64 30.83 12.35
CA TRP A 24 -34.42 30.01 12.24
C TRP A 24 -34.42 29.47 10.81
N ALA A 25 -33.62 30.08 9.93
CA ALA A 25 -33.28 29.46 8.66
C ALA A 25 -32.59 28.14 9.00
N GLU A 26 -33.30 27.05 8.85
CA GLU A 26 -32.74 25.70 8.84
C GLU A 26 -31.75 25.68 7.67
N GLU A 27 -30.49 25.79 8.02
CA GLU A 27 -29.36 25.69 7.08
C GLU A 27 -29.52 24.34 6.41
N ALA A 28 -30.01 24.35 5.17
CA ALA A 28 -30.20 23.15 4.38
C ALA A 28 -28.86 22.42 4.33
N ALA A 29 -28.76 21.32 5.07
CA ALA A 29 -27.60 20.45 5.05
C ALA A 29 -27.29 20.13 3.57
N ALA A 30 -26.08 20.47 3.13
CA ALA A 30 -25.61 20.16 1.79
C ALA A 30 -25.90 18.67 1.51
N PRO A 31 -26.40 18.32 0.32
CA PRO A 31 -26.78 16.95 0.03
C PRO A 31 -25.60 16.04 0.31
N SER A 32 -25.76 15.16 1.30
CA SER A 32 -24.77 14.12 1.62
C SER A 32 -24.48 13.35 0.32
N ALA A 33 -23.23 13.41 -0.14
CA ALA A 33 -22.82 12.69 -1.33
C ALA A 33 -23.26 11.22 -1.19
N ALA A 34 -23.90 10.68 -2.21
CA ALA A 34 -24.30 9.28 -2.22
C ALA A 34 -23.08 8.37 -1.93
N PRO A 35 -23.25 7.30 -1.15
CA PRO A 35 -22.14 6.42 -0.85
C PRO A 35 -21.53 5.88 -2.15
N PRO A 36 -20.17 5.78 -2.25
CA PRO A 36 -19.52 5.35 -3.47
C PRO A 36 -20.00 3.97 -3.91
N SER A 37 -20.20 3.81 -5.21
CA SER A 37 -20.63 2.55 -5.81
C SER A 37 -19.60 1.43 -5.56
N THR A 38 -20.03 0.17 -5.68
CA THR A 38 -19.14 -0.99 -5.52
C THR A 38 -17.99 -0.93 -6.55
N LEU A 39 -18.28 -0.50 -7.78
CA LEU A 39 -17.26 -0.33 -8.81
C LEU A 39 -16.23 0.76 -8.44
N GLU A 40 -16.68 1.90 -7.97
CA GLU A 40 -15.77 2.99 -7.55
C GLU A 40 -14.88 2.56 -6.39
N LEU A 41 -15.44 1.86 -5.39
CA LEU A 41 -14.66 1.32 -4.28
C LEU A 41 -13.65 0.25 -4.75
N ALA A 42 -14.05 -0.64 -5.67
CA ALA A 42 -13.15 -1.63 -6.25
C ALA A 42 -11.98 -0.95 -6.98
N LYS A 43 -12.25 0.05 -7.82
CA LYS A 43 -11.22 0.83 -8.50
C LYS A 43 -10.31 1.59 -7.53
N LYS A 44 -10.87 2.18 -6.47
CA LYS A 44 -10.06 2.81 -5.40
C LYS A 44 -9.18 1.79 -4.66
N ALA A 45 -9.69 0.59 -4.37
CA ALA A 45 -8.90 -0.47 -3.74
C ALA A 45 -7.74 -0.97 -4.61
N GLN A 46 -7.89 -0.88 -5.94
CA GLN A 46 -6.91 -1.29 -6.94
C GLN A 46 -5.89 -0.17 -7.29
N ASN A 47 -6.10 1.06 -6.81
CA ASN A 47 -5.23 2.19 -7.06
C ASN A 47 -4.21 2.35 -5.90
N PRO A 48 -2.90 2.14 -6.12
CA PRO A 48 -1.87 2.23 -5.07
C PRO A 48 -1.72 3.61 -4.44
N VAL A 49 -2.18 4.67 -5.13
CA VAL A 49 -2.10 6.07 -4.66
C VAL A 49 -3.47 6.70 -4.46
N ALA A 50 -4.50 5.89 -4.20
CA ALA A 50 -5.82 6.39 -3.88
C ALA A 50 -5.82 7.20 -2.56
N ASN A 51 -6.62 8.27 -2.52
CA ASN A 51 -6.91 8.97 -1.27
C ASN A 51 -7.91 8.17 -0.42
N LEU A 52 -7.49 6.99 -0.01
CA LEU A 52 -8.29 6.01 0.74
C LEU A 52 -7.38 5.27 1.72
N ILE A 53 -7.69 5.35 3.01
CA ILE A 53 -7.00 4.51 4.00
C ILE A 53 -7.38 3.06 3.74
N SER A 54 -6.38 2.19 3.62
CA SER A 54 -6.60 0.75 3.49
C SER A 54 -5.52 -0.06 4.19
N VAL A 55 -5.87 -1.26 4.59
CA VAL A 55 -4.94 -2.20 5.25
C VAL A 55 -4.96 -3.53 4.51
N PRO A 56 -4.13 -3.71 3.47
CA PRO A 56 -3.90 -4.99 2.85
C PRO A 56 -3.09 -5.93 3.77
N LEU A 57 -3.59 -7.14 3.94
CA LEU A 57 -2.90 -8.29 4.49
C LEU A 57 -2.69 -9.26 3.34
N GLN A 58 -1.44 -9.39 2.87
CA GLN A 58 -1.11 -10.17 1.69
C GLN A 58 -0.24 -11.37 2.06
N SER A 59 -0.83 -12.56 1.99
CA SER A 59 -0.15 -13.85 2.20
C SER A 59 0.39 -14.38 0.88
N ASN A 60 1.69 -14.69 0.83
CA ASN A 60 2.35 -15.31 -0.31
C ASN A 60 2.91 -16.67 0.12
N PHE A 61 2.48 -17.71 -0.55
CA PHE A 61 3.01 -19.07 -0.44
C PHE A 61 3.90 -19.31 -1.63
N ASN A 62 5.21 -19.31 -1.40
CA ASN A 62 6.25 -19.40 -2.42
C ASN A 62 6.73 -20.87 -2.46
N GLY A 63 6.16 -21.68 -3.36
CA GLY A 63 6.45 -23.10 -3.47
C GLY A 63 7.59 -23.40 -4.44
N GLY A 64 8.21 -24.55 -4.28
CA GLY A 64 9.44 -24.91 -4.98
C GLY A 64 10.62 -24.00 -4.59
N TYR A 65 10.59 -23.47 -3.36
CA TYR A 65 11.60 -22.52 -2.89
C TYR A 65 12.92 -23.23 -2.60
N GLY A 66 13.97 -22.77 -3.26
CA GLY A 66 15.32 -23.29 -3.12
C GLY A 66 16.21 -22.89 -4.28
N ALA A 67 17.52 -23.09 -4.13
CA ALA A 67 18.46 -23.00 -5.23
C ALA A 67 18.45 -24.32 -6.04
N LYS A 68 18.82 -24.29 -7.31
CA LYS A 68 18.78 -25.44 -8.24
C LYS A 68 19.54 -26.67 -7.73
N ASN A 69 20.62 -26.46 -6.98
CA ASN A 69 21.48 -27.50 -6.45
C ASN A 69 21.37 -27.67 -4.92
N ALA A 70 20.31 -27.13 -4.30
CA ALA A 70 20.11 -27.24 -2.85
C ALA A 70 19.84 -28.70 -2.44
N PRO A 71 20.35 -29.15 -1.27
CA PRO A 71 20.10 -30.51 -0.75
C PRO A 71 18.61 -30.83 -0.54
N LYS A 72 17.80 -29.81 -0.32
CA LYS A 72 16.33 -29.89 -0.22
C LYS A 72 15.68 -29.03 -1.30
N PRO A 73 15.43 -29.59 -2.50
CA PRO A 73 15.05 -28.79 -3.66
C PRO A 73 13.60 -28.27 -3.66
N SER A 74 12.77 -28.62 -2.69
CA SER A 74 11.34 -28.25 -2.72
C SER A 74 10.81 -27.94 -1.33
N SER A 75 10.94 -26.71 -0.94
CA SER A 75 10.33 -26.17 0.29
C SER A 75 9.29 -25.09 -0.03
N THR A 76 8.53 -24.66 0.95
CA THR A 76 7.60 -23.54 0.80
C THR A 76 7.99 -22.42 1.77
N GLN A 77 8.35 -21.28 1.24
CA GLN A 77 8.49 -20.05 2.02
C GLN A 77 7.11 -19.41 2.18
N TYR A 78 6.80 -18.91 3.35
CA TYR A 78 5.60 -18.11 3.59
C TYR A 78 5.97 -16.68 3.94
N VAL A 79 5.29 -15.72 3.32
CA VAL A 79 5.47 -14.29 3.59
C VAL A 79 4.11 -13.62 3.72
N LEU A 80 3.79 -13.11 4.90
CA LEU A 80 2.65 -12.22 5.14
C LEU A 80 3.14 -10.78 5.14
N ASN A 81 2.75 -9.99 4.15
CA ASN A 81 2.99 -8.56 4.13
C ASN A 81 1.81 -7.80 4.76
N VAL A 82 2.08 -7.05 5.81
CA VAL A 82 1.16 -6.05 6.37
C VAL A 82 1.52 -4.71 5.75
N GLN A 83 0.60 -4.13 4.92
CA GLN A 83 0.95 -2.99 4.05
C GLN A 83 -0.10 -1.88 4.11
N PRO A 84 -0.31 -1.19 5.26
CA PRO A 84 -1.26 -0.11 5.33
C PRO A 84 -0.92 1.00 4.32
N VAL A 85 -1.96 1.57 3.71
CA VAL A 85 -1.87 2.73 2.81
C VAL A 85 -2.50 3.91 3.54
N ILE A 86 -1.72 4.96 3.74
CA ILE A 86 -2.09 6.12 4.55
C ILE A 86 -1.94 7.37 3.69
N PRO A 87 -3.04 7.91 3.13
CA PRO A 87 -3.02 9.16 2.39
C PRO A 87 -3.14 10.37 3.34
N LEU A 88 -2.30 11.36 3.11
CA LEU A 88 -2.33 12.67 3.76
C LEU A 88 -2.50 13.75 2.68
N THR A 89 -3.59 14.52 2.75
CA THR A 89 -3.79 15.67 1.87
C THR A 89 -2.93 16.85 2.35
N LEU A 90 -2.14 17.42 1.45
CA LEU A 90 -1.21 18.51 1.76
C LEU A 90 -1.87 19.88 1.62
N GLY A 91 -2.85 20.17 2.47
CA GLY A 91 -3.58 21.46 2.44
C GLY A 91 -4.14 21.77 1.05
N ASP A 92 -3.99 23.01 0.61
CA ASP A 92 -4.48 23.52 -0.67
C ASP A 92 -3.48 23.37 -1.83
N THR A 93 -2.43 22.55 -1.65
CA THR A 93 -1.39 22.35 -2.69
C THR A 93 -1.86 21.60 -3.92
N GLY A 94 -3.00 20.92 -3.83
CA GLY A 94 -3.48 20.02 -4.89
C GLY A 94 -2.74 18.68 -4.96
N TYR A 95 -1.99 18.30 -3.90
CA TYR A 95 -1.27 17.03 -3.80
C TYR A 95 -1.64 16.25 -2.55
N ASN A 96 -1.52 14.93 -2.66
CA ASN A 96 -1.57 13.99 -1.55
C ASN A 96 -0.19 13.35 -1.37
N LEU A 97 0.24 13.17 -0.12
CA LEU A 97 1.34 12.29 0.25
C LEU A 97 0.75 10.94 0.63
N ILE A 98 1.06 9.91 -0.12
CA ILE A 98 0.62 8.54 0.15
C ILE A 98 1.80 7.76 0.71
N THR A 99 1.68 7.30 1.95
CA THR A 99 2.72 6.51 2.62
C THR A 99 2.25 5.08 2.78
N ARG A 100 3.12 4.13 2.43
CA ARG A 100 2.88 2.70 2.48
C ARG A 100 4.03 1.99 3.17
N PRO A 101 3.98 1.81 4.51
CA PRO A 101 4.88 0.88 5.19
C PRO A 101 4.53 -0.56 4.80
N ILE A 102 5.55 -1.40 4.65
CA ILE A 102 5.43 -2.82 4.33
C ILE A 102 6.26 -3.57 5.35
N LEU A 103 5.59 -4.31 6.23
CA LEU A 103 6.22 -5.17 7.21
C LEU A 103 5.99 -6.63 6.83
N PRO A 104 7.03 -7.37 6.39
CA PRO A 104 6.90 -8.78 6.12
C PRO A 104 7.04 -9.61 7.41
N ILE A 105 6.16 -10.60 7.57
CA ILE A 105 6.27 -11.68 8.55
C ILE A 105 6.59 -12.94 7.76
N ILE A 106 7.74 -13.56 8.02
CA ILE A 106 8.34 -14.56 7.16
C ILE A 106 8.48 -15.88 7.91
N ARG A 107 8.10 -16.98 7.26
CA ARG A 107 8.59 -18.31 7.54
C ARG A 107 9.56 -18.69 6.44
N GLN A 108 10.85 -18.66 6.75
CA GLN A 108 11.93 -19.06 5.86
C GLN A 108 12.21 -20.54 6.10
N PRO A 109 12.03 -21.40 5.08
CA PRO A 109 12.41 -22.82 5.22
C PRO A 109 13.93 -22.94 5.32
N ASP A 110 14.39 -23.87 6.11
CA ASP A 110 15.78 -24.29 6.10
C ASP A 110 16.07 -25.16 4.88
N LEU A 111 17.06 -24.76 4.09
CA LEU A 111 17.44 -25.42 2.84
C LEU A 111 18.63 -26.37 3.01
N VAL A 112 19.24 -26.43 4.20
CA VAL A 112 20.43 -27.28 4.47
C VAL A 112 20.09 -28.32 5.54
N GLU A 113 20.13 -27.96 6.79
CA GLU A 113 19.74 -28.79 7.95
C GLU A 113 19.46 -27.85 9.14
N GLY A 114 18.30 -27.98 9.75
CA GLY A 114 17.85 -27.15 10.86
C GLY A 114 16.35 -27.07 10.92
N GLY A 115 15.83 -26.07 11.56
CA GLY A 115 14.40 -25.75 11.62
C GLY A 115 14.07 -24.52 10.80
N ASP A 116 12.81 -24.39 10.42
CA ASP A 116 12.33 -23.17 9.78
C ASP A 116 12.55 -21.95 10.69
N THR A 117 12.96 -20.85 10.11
CA THR A 117 13.12 -19.56 10.81
C THR A 117 11.86 -18.72 10.64
N TRP A 118 11.27 -18.31 11.76
CA TRP A 118 10.13 -17.41 11.80
C TRP A 118 10.52 -16.05 12.35
N GLY A 119 10.00 -14.99 11.76
CA GLY A 119 10.20 -13.65 12.29
C GLY A 119 9.71 -12.55 11.35
N THR A 120 10.03 -11.31 11.71
CA THR A 120 9.81 -10.16 10.83
C THR A 120 11.00 -9.98 9.92
N GLY A 121 10.75 -9.58 8.68
CA GLY A 121 11.78 -9.08 7.77
C GLY A 121 12.06 -7.60 7.95
N ASP A 122 12.82 -7.03 7.03
CA ASP A 122 13.14 -5.61 7.02
C ASP A 122 11.91 -4.76 6.69
N LEU A 123 11.66 -3.72 7.49
CA LEU A 123 10.59 -2.75 7.24
C LEU A 123 10.96 -1.90 6.02
N GLN A 124 10.06 -1.86 5.03
CA GLN A 124 10.16 -0.97 3.90
C GLN A 124 9.07 0.10 3.99
N VAL A 125 9.40 1.36 3.70
CA VAL A 125 8.45 2.47 3.63
C VAL A 125 8.55 3.10 2.26
N GLN A 126 7.45 3.08 1.51
CA GLN A 126 7.28 3.76 0.24
C GLN A 126 6.43 5.01 0.45
N SER A 127 6.82 6.13 -0.12
CA SER A 127 6.06 7.37 -0.06
C SER A 127 5.98 8.00 -1.46
N TYR A 128 4.78 8.43 -1.84
CA TYR A 128 4.49 9.01 -3.16
C TYR A 128 3.79 10.34 -3.01
N LEU A 129 4.28 11.35 -3.71
CA LEU A 129 3.56 12.60 -3.95
C LEU A 129 2.74 12.42 -5.23
N SER A 130 1.41 12.53 -5.12
CA SER A 130 0.47 12.33 -6.22
C SER A 130 -0.53 13.48 -6.28
N PRO A 131 -0.88 14.02 -7.46
CA PRO A 131 -1.93 15.02 -7.59
C PRO A 131 -3.26 14.54 -6.99
N SER A 132 -3.97 15.43 -6.28
CA SER A 132 -5.25 15.11 -5.63
C SER A 132 -6.45 15.10 -6.58
N GLY A 133 -6.28 15.48 -7.83
CA GLY A 133 -7.28 15.48 -8.87
C GLY A 133 -6.64 15.24 -10.23
N GLY A 134 -7.45 14.84 -11.19
CA GLY A 134 -7.04 14.63 -12.58
C GLY A 134 -7.90 13.55 -13.23
N ASP A 135 -8.41 13.87 -14.41
CA ASP A 135 -9.10 12.89 -15.27
C ASP A 135 -8.05 12.21 -16.17
N GLY A 136 -8.04 10.87 -16.14
CA GLY A 136 -7.24 10.06 -17.03
C GLY A 136 -6.02 9.42 -16.38
N LEU A 137 -4.83 9.99 -16.57
CA LEU A 137 -3.59 9.42 -16.06
C LEU A 137 -3.33 9.84 -14.59
N ILE A 138 -3.27 8.86 -13.70
CA ILE A 138 -2.89 9.04 -12.30
C ILE A 138 -1.43 8.66 -12.16
N TRP A 139 -0.66 9.47 -11.45
CA TRP A 139 0.75 9.21 -11.23
C TRP A 139 1.19 9.64 -9.83
N GLY A 140 2.29 9.11 -9.39
CA GLY A 140 2.97 9.52 -8.15
C GLY A 140 4.47 9.28 -8.26
N LEU A 141 5.23 10.24 -7.77
CA LEU A 141 6.69 10.16 -7.67
C LEU A 141 7.09 10.27 -6.20
N GLY A 142 8.15 9.57 -5.84
CA GLY A 142 8.58 9.58 -4.45
C GLY A 142 9.81 8.73 -4.18
N GLY A 143 9.87 8.15 -3.01
CA GLY A 143 10.99 7.36 -2.56
C GLY A 143 10.59 6.12 -1.80
N VAL A 144 11.54 5.23 -1.67
CA VAL A 144 11.48 4.04 -0.85
C VAL A 144 12.68 3.99 0.08
N VAL A 145 12.45 3.62 1.33
CA VAL A 145 13.50 3.37 2.34
C VAL A 145 13.25 2.00 2.94
N GLN A 146 14.31 1.24 3.13
CA GLN A 146 14.31 -0.04 3.85
C GLN A 146 15.24 0.05 5.04
N ALA A 147 14.72 -0.29 6.22
CA ALA A 147 15.46 -0.32 7.46
C ALA A 147 15.79 -1.76 7.86
N PRO A 148 16.99 -2.05 8.38
CA PRO A 148 17.43 -3.39 8.80
C PRO A 148 16.79 -3.78 10.14
N THR A 149 15.47 -4.01 10.13
CA THR A 149 14.65 -4.29 11.33
C THR A 149 14.26 -5.76 11.45
N ALA A 150 14.78 -6.63 10.59
CA ALA A 150 14.50 -8.06 10.65
C ALA A 150 14.87 -8.64 12.01
N SER A 151 13.98 -9.47 12.59
CA SER A 151 14.20 -10.11 13.89
C SER A 151 15.39 -11.08 13.87
N GLU A 152 15.62 -11.73 12.72
CA GLU A 152 16.77 -12.59 12.43
C GLU A 152 17.51 -12.04 11.21
N GLY A 153 18.38 -11.07 11.46
CA GLY A 153 18.99 -10.27 10.39
C GLY A 153 19.81 -11.08 9.38
N LYS A 154 20.37 -12.23 9.74
CA LYS A 154 21.14 -13.05 8.81
C LYS A 154 20.27 -13.83 7.82
N THR A 155 19.07 -14.22 8.24
CA THR A 155 18.17 -15.11 7.48
C THR A 155 16.98 -14.38 6.88
N LEU A 156 16.43 -13.37 7.60
CA LEU A 156 15.18 -12.70 7.24
C LEU A 156 15.37 -11.26 6.77
N GLY A 157 16.60 -10.72 6.81
CA GLY A 157 16.90 -9.35 6.43
C GLY A 157 18.25 -9.16 5.78
N THR A 158 18.43 -7.98 5.23
CA THR A 158 19.67 -7.57 4.55
C THR A 158 20.75 -7.08 5.50
N GLN A 159 20.36 -6.62 6.69
CA GLN A 159 21.21 -5.90 7.65
C GLN A 159 21.80 -4.60 7.07
N LYS A 160 21.20 -4.08 5.99
CA LYS A 160 21.59 -2.84 5.31
C LYS A 160 20.45 -1.84 5.33
N TRP A 161 20.77 -0.58 5.54
CA TRP A 161 19.90 0.53 5.21
C TRP A 161 19.94 0.76 3.71
N SER A 162 18.79 0.80 3.08
CA SER A 162 18.70 1.03 1.64
C SER A 162 17.65 2.09 1.35
N ALA A 163 17.87 2.87 0.31
CA ALA A 163 16.93 3.87 -0.15
C ALA A 163 17.01 4.05 -1.67
N GLY A 164 15.99 4.68 -2.24
CA GLY A 164 15.99 5.02 -3.66
C GLY A 164 14.67 5.59 -4.14
N PRO A 165 14.54 5.85 -5.45
CA PRO A 165 13.33 6.41 -6.05
C PRO A 165 12.19 5.38 -6.11
N ALA A 166 10.97 5.92 -6.10
CA ALA A 166 9.75 5.18 -6.33
C ALA A 166 8.84 5.96 -7.29
N ALA A 167 8.18 5.25 -8.19
CA ALA A 167 7.24 5.84 -9.13
C ALA A 167 6.03 4.91 -9.32
N VAL A 168 4.87 5.52 -9.55
CA VAL A 168 3.65 4.81 -9.91
C VAL A 168 2.93 5.58 -11.00
N MET A 169 2.32 4.84 -11.92
CA MET A 169 1.50 5.40 -12.98
C MET A 169 0.37 4.43 -13.32
N LEU A 170 -0.86 4.94 -13.45
CA LEU A 170 -2.01 4.13 -13.78
C LEU A 170 -3.11 4.94 -14.48
N ALA A 171 -4.01 4.20 -15.14
CA ALA A 171 -5.25 4.72 -15.71
C ALA A 171 -6.44 3.84 -15.33
N MET A 172 -7.63 4.45 -15.25
CA MET A 172 -8.84 3.76 -14.82
C MET A 172 -10.03 4.00 -15.77
N PRO A 173 -9.90 3.75 -17.11
CA PRO A 173 -10.98 3.96 -18.05
C PRO A 173 -12.07 2.89 -17.92
N GLY A 174 -13.35 3.31 -17.83
CA GLY A 174 -14.48 2.39 -17.74
C GLY A 174 -14.33 1.34 -16.63
N LYS A 175 -14.33 0.06 -17.00
CA LYS A 175 -14.17 -1.08 -16.06
C LYS A 175 -12.71 -1.49 -15.84
N TRP A 176 -11.76 -0.88 -16.50
CA TRP A 176 -10.34 -1.21 -16.40
C TRP A 176 -9.63 -0.40 -15.32
N VAL A 177 -8.62 -1.02 -14.71
CA VAL A 177 -7.58 -0.35 -13.92
C VAL A 177 -6.26 -1.01 -14.30
N PHE A 178 -5.34 -0.25 -14.89
CA PHE A 178 -4.05 -0.78 -15.29
C PHE A 178 -2.95 0.26 -15.09
N GLY A 179 -1.75 -0.24 -14.86
CA GLY A 179 -0.59 0.62 -14.60
C GLY A 179 0.62 -0.16 -14.16
N GLY A 180 1.53 0.53 -13.49
CA GLY A 180 2.73 -0.05 -12.93
C GLY A 180 3.28 0.77 -11.78
N LEU A 181 3.97 0.07 -10.90
CA LEU A 181 4.71 0.63 -9.77
C LEU A 181 6.16 0.16 -9.90
N ALA A 182 7.11 1.08 -9.77
CA ALA A 182 8.54 0.79 -9.83
C ALA A 182 9.24 1.38 -8.63
N THR A 183 10.19 0.63 -8.08
CA THR A 183 11.10 1.09 -7.02
C THR A 183 12.52 0.63 -7.32
N GLN A 184 13.50 1.43 -6.91
CA GLN A 184 14.90 1.04 -6.87
C GLN A 184 15.41 1.23 -5.46
N LEU A 185 16.13 0.24 -4.95
CA LEU A 185 16.83 0.31 -3.66
C LEU A 185 18.32 0.19 -3.88
N TRP A 186 19.08 1.05 -3.21
CA TRP A 186 20.54 0.92 -3.06
C TRP A 186 20.90 0.99 -1.59
N SER A 187 21.76 0.06 -1.12
CA SER A 187 22.30 0.15 0.22
C SER A 187 23.27 1.33 0.35
N PHE A 188 23.24 2.01 1.50
CA PHE A 188 24.13 3.14 1.79
C PHE A 188 24.77 3.05 3.18
N ALA A 189 24.29 2.17 4.05
CA ALA A 189 24.83 1.93 5.39
C ALA A 189 24.43 0.54 5.89
N GLY A 190 25.08 0.06 6.95
CA GLY A 190 24.78 -1.21 7.59
C GLY A 190 26.03 -2.02 7.86
N LYS A 191 25.88 -3.34 8.02
CA LYS A 191 27.02 -4.23 8.30
C LYS A 191 27.90 -4.41 7.07
N SER A 192 29.21 -4.24 7.25
CA SER A 192 30.21 -4.37 6.18
C SER A 192 30.47 -5.82 5.73
N ASP A 193 30.10 -6.78 6.56
CA ASP A 193 30.21 -8.22 6.28
C ASP A 193 28.96 -8.79 5.55
N ARG A 194 28.04 -7.92 5.13
CA ARG A 194 26.85 -8.28 4.35
C ARG A 194 26.96 -7.70 2.94
N GLU A 195 26.41 -8.45 1.99
CA GLU A 195 26.31 -8.03 0.60
C GLU A 195 25.57 -6.70 0.47
N ASP A 196 25.97 -5.90 -0.49
CA ASP A 196 25.29 -4.67 -0.82
C ASP A 196 23.93 -4.96 -1.47
N VAL A 197 23.05 -4.00 -1.44
CA VAL A 197 21.71 -4.10 -2.03
C VAL A 197 21.61 -3.17 -3.22
N SER A 198 21.31 -3.73 -4.37
CA SER A 198 20.93 -2.97 -5.56
C SER A 198 19.76 -3.72 -6.23
N LEU A 199 18.53 -3.35 -5.87
CA LEU A 199 17.33 -4.09 -6.22
C LEU A 199 16.31 -3.20 -6.93
N THR A 200 16.00 -3.51 -8.18
CA THR A 200 14.85 -2.95 -8.89
C THR A 200 13.63 -3.85 -8.67
N THR A 201 12.50 -3.24 -8.34
CA THR A 201 11.20 -3.93 -8.33
C THR A 201 10.26 -3.22 -9.30
N PHE A 202 9.64 -3.97 -10.19
CA PHE A 202 8.60 -3.48 -11.09
C PHE A 202 7.35 -4.35 -10.96
N GLN A 203 6.22 -3.73 -10.63
CA GLN A 203 4.93 -4.41 -10.49
C GLN A 203 3.94 -3.82 -11.51
N PRO A 204 3.87 -4.35 -12.74
CA PRO A 204 2.76 -4.05 -13.63
C PRO A 204 1.48 -4.64 -13.05
N PHE A 205 0.37 -3.98 -13.28
CA PHE A 205 -0.94 -4.53 -12.90
C PHE A 205 -2.00 -4.20 -13.92
N VAL A 206 -2.91 -5.15 -14.08
CA VAL A 206 -4.12 -4.98 -14.88
C VAL A 206 -5.30 -5.65 -14.18
N ASN A 207 -6.39 -4.91 -14.07
CA ASN A 207 -7.63 -5.39 -13.48
C ASN A 207 -8.80 -5.06 -14.42
N TYR A 208 -9.73 -5.99 -14.55
CA TYR A 208 -11.00 -5.78 -15.23
C TYR A 208 -12.14 -6.04 -14.26
N ASN A 209 -12.95 -5.01 -13.99
CA ASN A 209 -14.04 -5.06 -13.02
C ASN A 209 -15.33 -5.50 -13.70
N PHE A 210 -15.93 -6.58 -13.19
CA PHE A 210 -17.24 -7.07 -13.55
C PHE A 210 -18.31 -6.42 -12.66
N GLU A 211 -19.52 -6.93 -12.75
CA GLU A 211 -20.62 -6.53 -11.88
C GLU A 211 -20.50 -7.17 -10.49
N GLU A 212 -21.25 -6.68 -9.51
CA GLU A 212 -21.30 -7.18 -8.13
C GLU A 212 -19.93 -7.22 -7.41
N GLY A 213 -18.99 -6.37 -7.83
CA GLY A 213 -17.68 -6.25 -7.20
C GLY A 213 -16.65 -7.32 -7.57
N TRP A 214 -16.96 -8.25 -8.47
CA TRP A 214 -16.01 -9.19 -9.02
C TRP A 214 -15.01 -8.52 -9.96
N TYR A 215 -13.78 -9.02 -10.01
CA TYR A 215 -12.78 -8.58 -10.98
C TYR A 215 -11.76 -9.68 -11.30
N ALA A 216 -11.25 -9.66 -12.52
CA ALA A 216 -10.04 -10.37 -12.90
C ALA A 216 -8.82 -9.47 -12.67
N SER A 217 -7.69 -10.05 -12.27
CA SER A 217 -6.51 -9.29 -11.87
C SER A 217 -5.23 -10.03 -12.21
N ALA A 218 -4.24 -9.31 -12.73
CA ALA A 218 -2.86 -9.77 -12.81
C ALA A 218 -1.95 -8.65 -12.29
N SER A 219 -1.12 -8.98 -11.29
CA SER A 219 -0.16 -8.03 -10.71
C SER A 219 1.14 -8.75 -10.31
N PRO A 220 1.88 -9.30 -11.29
CA PRO A 220 3.17 -9.93 -11.04
C PRO A 220 4.18 -8.93 -10.46
N VAL A 221 5.15 -9.40 -9.69
CA VAL A 221 6.25 -8.59 -9.16
C VAL A 221 7.54 -9.07 -9.81
N VAL A 222 8.02 -8.30 -10.78
CA VAL A 222 9.30 -8.53 -11.45
C VAL A 222 10.40 -7.90 -10.60
N THR A 223 11.49 -8.62 -10.35
CA THR A 223 12.64 -8.11 -9.62
C THR A 223 13.92 -8.27 -10.42
N ALA A 224 14.86 -7.35 -10.20
CA ALA A 224 16.23 -7.45 -10.71
C ALA A 224 17.21 -7.11 -9.59
N ASN A 225 17.98 -8.12 -9.15
CA ASN A 225 19.10 -7.96 -8.22
C ASN A 225 20.37 -7.64 -9.02
N TRP A 226 20.87 -6.41 -8.92
CA TRP A 226 22.02 -5.95 -9.70
C TRP A 226 23.35 -6.36 -9.07
N GLU A 227 23.36 -6.78 -7.79
CA GLU A 227 24.53 -7.32 -7.10
C GLU A 227 24.74 -8.82 -7.41
N ALA A 228 23.71 -9.50 -7.94
CA ALA A 228 23.83 -10.92 -8.29
C ALA A 228 24.88 -11.18 -9.36
N GLU A 229 25.73 -12.17 -9.13
CA GLU A 229 26.74 -12.64 -10.08
C GLU A 229 26.07 -13.34 -11.28
N GLY A 230 26.39 -12.88 -12.49
CA GLY A 230 25.84 -13.41 -13.73
C GLY A 230 24.40 -12.94 -14.03
N ASN A 231 24.04 -12.99 -15.31
CA ASN A 231 22.68 -12.59 -15.73
C ASN A 231 21.62 -13.62 -15.32
N ASP A 232 22.01 -14.89 -15.17
CA ASP A 232 21.09 -15.99 -14.85
C ASP A 232 20.58 -15.96 -13.40
N ASN A 233 21.26 -15.19 -12.53
CA ASN A 233 20.87 -15.00 -11.13
C ASN A 233 20.17 -13.65 -10.86
N ARG A 234 20.12 -12.76 -11.86
CA ARG A 234 19.68 -11.36 -11.68
C ARG A 234 18.17 -11.19 -11.63
N PHE A 235 17.43 -11.90 -12.46
CA PHE A 235 16.01 -11.61 -12.68
C PHE A 235 15.09 -12.65 -12.09
N THR A 236 13.96 -12.17 -11.52
CA THR A 236 12.77 -13.00 -11.26
C THR A 236 11.61 -12.42 -12.05
N VAL A 237 11.03 -13.22 -12.95
CA VAL A 237 9.93 -12.82 -13.81
C VAL A 237 8.76 -13.79 -13.63
N PRO A 238 7.74 -13.42 -12.83
CA PRO A 238 6.52 -14.20 -12.68
C PRO A 238 5.51 -13.91 -13.80
N ILE A 239 4.79 -14.94 -14.23
CA ILE A 239 3.63 -14.85 -15.11
C ILE A 239 2.44 -15.48 -14.38
N GLY A 240 1.28 -14.85 -14.47
CA GLY A 240 0.06 -15.37 -13.85
C GLY A 240 -0.93 -14.28 -13.52
N GLY A 241 -1.94 -14.67 -12.76
CA GLY A 241 -3.01 -13.78 -12.35
C GLY A 241 -4.07 -14.52 -11.55
N GLY A 242 -5.23 -13.94 -11.47
CA GLY A 242 -6.36 -14.50 -10.73
C GLY A 242 -7.54 -13.54 -10.70
N GLY A 243 -8.17 -13.39 -9.56
CA GLY A 243 -9.29 -12.49 -9.42
C GLY A 243 -9.59 -12.16 -7.97
N GLY A 244 -10.62 -11.37 -7.80
CA GLY A 244 -11.07 -11.00 -6.49
C GLY A 244 -12.50 -10.50 -6.48
N ARG A 245 -12.95 -10.14 -5.29
CA ARG A 245 -14.27 -9.56 -5.08
C ARG A 245 -14.23 -8.52 -3.98
N LEU A 246 -14.82 -7.37 -4.24
CA LEU A 246 -15.15 -6.42 -3.21
C LEU A 246 -16.49 -6.80 -2.58
N ILE A 247 -16.49 -7.03 -1.28
CA ILE A 247 -17.68 -7.33 -0.47
C ILE A 247 -17.87 -6.25 0.60
N ARG A 248 -19.01 -6.25 1.28
CA ARG A 248 -19.25 -5.43 2.46
C ARG A 248 -19.55 -6.33 3.66
N ILE A 249 -18.85 -6.12 4.75
CA ILE A 249 -19.13 -6.74 6.05
C ILE A 249 -19.72 -5.65 6.94
N GLY A 250 -21.03 -5.59 7.01
CA GLY A 250 -21.75 -4.45 7.58
C GLY A 250 -21.47 -3.17 6.76
N LYS A 251 -20.85 -2.16 7.39
CA LYS A 251 -20.47 -0.89 6.72
C LYS A 251 -19.05 -0.92 6.15
N LEU A 252 -18.24 -1.91 6.50
CA LEU A 252 -16.84 -2.01 6.13
C LEU A 252 -16.70 -2.69 4.76
N PRO A 253 -16.17 -2.00 3.72
CA PRO A 253 -15.80 -2.65 2.48
C PRO A 253 -14.52 -3.46 2.68
N VAL A 254 -14.53 -4.69 2.16
CA VAL A 254 -13.40 -5.63 2.23
C VAL A 254 -13.13 -6.16 0.83
N ASN A 255 -11.90 -6.04 0.38
CA ASN A 255 -11.47 -6.57 -0.90
C ASN A 255 -10.74 -7.90 -0.68
N LEU A 256 -11.25 -8.96 -1.29
CA LEU A 256 -10.66 -10.31 -1.26
C LEU A 256 -10.05 -10.58 -2.62
N GLN A 257 -8.82 -11.12 -2.65
CA GLN A 257 -8.12 -11.44 -3.89
C GLN A 257 -7.33 -12.73 -3.76
N ALA A 258 -7.29 -13.52 -4.84
CA ALA A 258 -6.44 -14.68 -4.99
C ALA A 258 -5.77 -14.64 -6.37
N GLN A 259 -4.45 -14.85 -6.42
CA GLN A 259 -3.64 -14.88 -7.64
C GLN A 259 -2.61 -16.01 -7.56
N ALA A 260 -2.32 -16.64 -8.68
CA ALA A 260 -1.25 -17.61 -8.81
C ALA A 260 -0.26 -17.16 -9.88
N PHE A 261 1.02 -17.33 -9.59
CA PHE A 261 2.12 -16.95 -10.50
C PHE A 261 3.10 -18.09 -10.62
N TYR A 262 3.69 -18.22 -11.80
CA TYR A 262 4.83 -19.11 -12.06
C TYR A 262 6.02 -18.28 -12.50
N ASN A 263 7.19 -18.49 -11.90
CA ASN A 263 8.41 -17.78 -12.24
C ASN A 263 9.04 -18.41 -13.49
N VAL A 264 8.84 -17.76 -14.64
CA VAL A 264 9.40 -18.22 -15.93
C VAL A 264 10.90 -17.89 -16.05
N VAL A 265 11.36 -16.92 -15.29
CA VAL A 265 12.77 -16.62 -15.04
C VAL A 265 12.94 -16.52 -13.53
N LYS A 266 13.95 -17.15 -12.99
CA LYS A 266 14.33 -17.10 -11.58
C LYS A 266 15.82 -17.37 -11.44
N PRO A 267 16.48 -16.91 -10.36
CA PRO A 267 17.85 -17.26 -10.04
C PRO A 267 18.07 -18.78 -9.98
N ASP A 268 19.20 -19.24 -10.51
CA ASP A 268 19.61 -20.64 -10.47
C ASP A 268 20.39 -20.98 -9.18
N GLU A 269 21.25 -20.08 -8.72
CA GLU A 269 22.16 -20.31 -7.60
C GLU A 269 21.61 -19.76 -6.27
N GLU A 270 20.80 -18.70 -6.32
CA GLU A 270 20.13 -18.16 -5.14
C GLU A 270 18.77 -18.81 -4.90
N PRO A 271 18.35 -18.94 -3.61
CA PRO A 271 17.04 -19.51 -3.30
C PRO A 271 15.90 -18.65 -3.88
N ALA A 272 15.13 -19.24 -4.77
CA ALA A 272 13.96 -18.63 -5.41
C ALA A 272 12.81 -19.62 -5.53
N ALA A 273 11.59 -19.11 -5.61
CA ALA A 273 10.39 -19.95 -5.76
C ALA A 273 10.17 -20.36 -7.22
N ASP A 274 9.54 -21.52 -7.45
CA ASP A 274 9.00 -21.89 -8.75
C ASP A 274 7.67 -21.18 -9.02
N TRP A 275 6.83 -21.12 -7.98
CA TRP A 275 5.49 -20.54 -8.07
C TRP A 275 5.10 -19.81 -6.79
N THR A 276 4.17 -18.89 -6.90
CA THR A 276 3.60 -18.16 -5.77
C THR A 276 2.08 -18.22 -5.83
N LEU A 277 1.45 -18.66 -4.74
CA LEU A 277 0.03 -18.43 -4.49
C LEU A 277 -0.09 -17.21 -3.57
N ARG A 278 -0.77 -16.17 -4.04
CA ARG A 278 -1.02 -14.94 -3.30
C ARG A 278 -2.48 -14.85 -2.90
N LEU A 279 -2.73 -14.71 -1.62
CA LEU A 279 -4.05 -14.43 -1.05
C LEU A 279 -4.01 -13.08 -0.36
N GLN A 280 -4.99 -12.22 -0.61
CA GLN A 280 -5.05 -10.90 0.01
C GLN A 280 -6.42 -10.62 0.57
N VAL A 281 -6.43 -10.06 1.78
CA VAL A 281 -7.60 -9.42 2.41
C VAL A 281 -7.23 -7.97 2.65
N GLN A 282 -8.01 -7.04 2.09
CA GLN A 282 -7.76 -5.61 2.22
C GLN A 282 -8.98 -4.92 2.81
N PHE A 283 -8.82 -4.34 3.98
CA PHE A 283 -9.84 -3.54 4.65
C PHE A 283 -9.77 -2.10 4.13
N LEU A 284 -10.93 -1.52 3.78
CA LEU A 284 -11.03 -0.18 3.24
C LEU A 284 -11.77 0.73 4.23
N PHE A 285 -11.23 1.92 4.46
CA PHE A 285 -11.79 2.92 5.38
C PHE A 285 -12.10 4.21 4.61
N PRO A 286 -13.25 4.27 3.89
CA PRO A 286 -13.69 5.47 3.20
C PRO A 286 -13.88 6.62 4.22
N LYS A 287 -13.38 7.81 3.85
CA LYS A 287 -13.60 9.05 4.62
C LYS A 287 -15.01 9.55 4.39
#